data_a1aa283437870685ce0e929447147c50
#
_entry.id   a1aa283437870685ce0e929447147c50
#
_cell.length_a   1.000
_cell.length_b   1.000
_cell.length_c   1.000
_cell.angle_alpha   90.00
_cell.angle_beta   90.00
_cell.angle_gamma   90.00
#
_symmetry.space_group_name_H-M   'P 1'
#
loop_
_entity.id
_entity.type
_entity.pdbx_description
1 polymer ?
#
loop_
_entity_poly.entity_id
_entity_poly.type
_entity_poly.pdbx_seq_one_letter_code
_entity_poly.pdbx_strand_id
1 'polypeptide(L)'
;MDGDLDLYLMTNFFYDPRGKTPPNARIVGRDRSGKVIVMPEYEKFYGITSINGNIVNHDTVGQSDRLLKNNGDGTFTEQTKEGNLVGKGNSAIWWDPDADGRPDLFVANDFRDPDFYLKNQQGGNFKNIIKTAVPHTAWFSMGTDSNDLDGDGRPDLIVADMSGTTHYKQKIGMGAMSASAEFLATAFPRQYMRNAVFLSTGTGRLREAAHMSGLANSDWTWTVRLSDFDNDGKVDVFFTNGMAVNLNRADSPELSKVFPGETEWDKHQRAKTGPLKEQNLAFKNLGKLKFEDVSKAWGLDHVGMSYASTAADLDRDGDLE
;
A
#
# COMPACT_ATOMS: atom_id res chain seq x y z
N MET A 1 6.92 -8.89 26.25
CA MET A 1 7.80 -7.79 25.80
C MET A 1 8.98 -7.81 26.75
N ASP A 2 10.18 -7.85 26.17
CA ASP A 2 11.45 -7.91 26.92
C ASP A 2 12.12 -6.52 27.04
N GLY A 3 11.56 -5.49 26.38
CA GLY A 3 12.05 -4.12 26.40
C GLY A 3 12.96 -3.79 25.21
N ASP A 4 13.30 -4.77 24.38
CA ASP A 4 14.14 -4.58 23.22
C ASP A 4 13.28 -4.25 21.97
N LEU A 5 13.82 -3.46 21.05
CA LEU A 5 13.15 -3.14 19.79
C LEU A 5 13.40 -4.25 18.75
N ASP A 6 12.34 -4.90 18.34
CA ASP A 6 12.34 -5.85 17.23
C ASP A 6 12.29 -5.12 15.88
N LEU A 7 12.71 -5.80 14.80
CA LEU A 7 12.77 -5.23 13.47
C LEU A 7 11.90 -6.05 12.49
N TYR A 8 11.03 -5.35 11.76
CA TYR A 8 10.39 -5.91 10.58
C TYR A 8 11.04 -5.38 9.31
N LEU A 9 11.59 -6.28 8.51
CA LEU A 9 12.19 -5.98 7.23
C LEU A 9 11.18 -6.31 6.14
N MET A 10 10.55 -5.28 5.63
CA MET A 10 9.64 -5.36 4.50
C MET A 10 10.44 -5.50 3.19
N THR A 11 9.97 -6.35 2.32
CA THR A 11 10.59 -6.61 1.01
C THR A 11 9.59 -6.34 -0.11
N ASN A 12 10.09 -6.20 -1.33
CA ASN A 12 9.26 -6.03 -2.51
C ASN A 12 9.45 -7.24 -3.45
N PHE A 13 9.26 -7.10 -4.75
CA PHE A 13 9.38 -8.20 -5.71
C PHE A 13 10.83 -8.65 -5.94
N PHE A 14 11.01 -9.90 -6.37
CA PHE A 14 12.30 -10.39 -6.84
C PHE A 14 12.68 -9.74 -8.18
N TYR A 15 13.87 -9.18 -8.20
CA TYR A 15 14.49 -8.78 -9.46
C TYR A 15 15.23 -9.99 -10.08
N ASP A 16 14.96 -10.28 -11.37
CA ASP A 16 15.74 -11.30 -12.09
C ASP A 16 17.16 -10.75 -12.35
N PRO A 17 18.21 -11.32 -11.72
CA PRO A 17 19.57 -10.81 -11.88
C PRO A 17 20.12 -10.99 -13.30
N ARG A 18 19.45 -11.76 -14.16
CA ARG A 18 19.79 -11.90 -15.59
C ARG A 18 19.33 -10.70 -16.42
N GLY A 19 18.65 -9.73 -15.78
CA GLY A 19 18.07 -8.56 -16.44
C GLY A 19 16.66 -8.80 -16.99
N LYS A 20 16.29 -8.08 -18.02
CA LYS A 20 14.96 -8.19 -18.64
C LYS A 20 14.70 -9.62 -19.13
N THR A 21 13.55 -10.17 -18.78
CA THR A 21 13.09 -11.43 -19.39
C THR A 21 13.11 -11.30 -20.90
N PRO A 22 13.72 -12.25 -21.63
CA PRO A 22 13.76 -12.16 -23.08
C PRO A 22 12.37 -12.00 -23.68
N PRO A 23 12.16 -11.18 -24.71
CA PRO A 23 10.83 -10.90 -25.28
C PRO A 23 10.05 -12.14 -25.71
N ASN A 24 10.77 -13.23 -26.01
CA ASN A 24 10.19 -14.52 -26.44
C ASN A 24 10.24 -15.58 -25.34
N ALA A 25 10.50 -15.21 -24.09
CA ALA A 25 10.56 -16.18 -23.00
C ALA A 25 9.17 -16.79 -22.75
N ARG A 26 9.11 -18.10 -22.77
CA ARG A 26 7.91 -18.82 -22.39
C ARG A 26 7.87 -18.98 -20.86
N ILE A 27 7.37 -17.96 -20.16
CA ILE A 27 7.28 -17.96 -18.69
C ILE A 27 6.34 -19.04 -18.19
N VAL A 28 5.24 -19.28 -18.93
CA VAL A 28 4.17 -20.20 -18.53
C VAL A 28 4.11 -21.39 -19.50
N GLY A 29 3.93 -22.58 -18.94
CA GLY A 29 3.80 -23.83 -19.67
C GLY A 29 2.75 -24.75 -19.06
N ARG A 30 2.79 -26.02 -19.48
CA ARG A 30 2.00 -27.10 -18.85
C ARG A 30 2.93 -28.22 -18.45
N ASP A 31 2.66 -28.82 -17.30
CA ASP A 31 3.35 -30.03 -16.86
C ASP A 31 2.80 -31.28 -17.60
N ARG A 32 3.36 -32.43 -17.26
CA ARG A 32 2.95 -33.73 -17.87
C ARG A 32 1.49 -34.10 -17.61
N SER A 33 0.86 -33.53 -16.59
CA SER A 33 -0.56 -33.73 -16.28
C SER A 33 -1.47 -32.76 -17.02
N GLY A 34 -0.91 -31.78 -17.75
CA GLY A 34 -1.63 -30.71 -18.41
C GLY A 34 -1.92 -29.51 -17.51
N LYS A 35 -1.48 -29.53 -16.24
CA LYS A 35 -1.63 -28.40 -15.31
C LYS A 35 -0.74 -27.26 -15.77
N VAL A 36 -1.29 -26.05 -15.71
CA VAL A 36 -0.53 -24.86 -16.00
C VAL A 36 0.46 -24.57 -14.89
N ILE A 37 1.71 -24.30 -15.26
CA ILE A 37 2.81 -24.02 -14.36
C ILE A 37 3.64 -22.83 -14.87
N VAL A 38 4.34 -22.15 -13.95
CA VAL A 38 5.50 -21.33 -14.33
C VAL A 38 6.60 -22.29 -14.73
N MET A 39 7.35 -21.97 -15.79
CA MET A 39 8.51 -22.80 -16.20
C MET A 39 9.56 -22.79 -15.10
N PRO A 40 10.23 -23.93 -14.81
CA PRO A 40 11.13 -24.06 -13.67
C PRO A 40 12.21 -22.99 -13.54
N GLU A 41 12.74 -22.51 -14.66
CA GLU A 41 13.74 -21.45 -14.71
C GLU A 41 13.21 -20.07 -14.28
N TYR A 42 11.88 -19.92 -14.19
CA TYR A 42 11.20 -18.66 -13.83
C TYR A 42 10.41 -18.75 -12.52
N GLU A 43 10.27 -19.93 -11.90
CA GLU A 43 9.46 -20.12 -10.68
C GLU A 43 9.84 -19.19 -9.53
N LYS A 44 11.12 -18.84 -9.44
CA LYS A 44 11.62 -17.92 -8.41
C LYS A 44 11.14 -16.47 -8.60
N PHE A 45 10.82 -16.09 -9.83
CA PHE A 45 10.57 -14.69 -10.19
C PHE A 45 9.13 -14.41 -10.58
N TYR A 46 8.37 -15.44 -10.95
CA TYR A 46 7.02 -15.29 -11.46
C TYR A 46 6.05 -16.26 -10.80
N GLY A 47 4.86 -15.73 -10.49
CA GLY A 47 3.69 -16.50 -10.09
C GLY A 47 2.63 -16.49 -11.18
N ILE A 48 1.70 -17.44 -11.14
CA ILE A 48 0.52 -17.45 -12.01
C ILE A 48 -0.74 -17.39 -11.18
N THR A 49 -1.68 -16.57 -11.64
CA THR A 49 -3.06 -16.61 -11.15
C THR A 49 -3.90 -17.34 -12.18
N SER A 50 -4.53 -18.45 -11.78
CA SER A 50 -5.46 -19.17 -12.63
C SER A 50 -6.85 -19.20 -12.01
N ILE A 51 -7.88 -18.97 -12.83
CA ILE A 51 -9.28 -19.08 -12.42
C ILE A 51 -9.93 -20.11 -13.33
N ASN A 52 -10.59 -21.11 -12.73
CA ASN A 52 -11.22 -22.22 -13.46
C ASN A 52 -10.28 -22.93 -14.45
N GLY A 53 -8.98 -23.02 -14.11
CA GLY A 53 -7.98 -23.65 -14.95
C GLY A 53 -7.46 -22.80 -16.12
N ASN A 54 -7.99 -21.60 -16.32
CA ASN A 54 -7.47 -20.62 -17.27
C ASN A 54 -6.48 -19.70 -16.58
N ILE A 55 -5.33 -19.43 -17.23
CA ILE A 55 -4.39 -18.44 -16.74
C ILE A 55 -5.00 -17.06 -17.00
N VAL A 56 -5.19 -16.32 -15.92
CA VAL A 56 -5.67 -14.95 -15.99
C VAL A 56 -4.50 -13.99 -16.12
N ASN A 57 -3.41 -14.27 -15.41
CA ASN A 57 -2.20 -13.48 -15.47
C ASN A 57 -0.97 -14.24 -14.93
N HIS A 58 0.23 -13.78 -15.30
CA HIS A 58 1.47 -14.06 -14.58
C HIS A 58 2.07 -12.73 -14.13
N ASP A 59 2.60 -12.69 -12.93
CA ASP A 59 3.19 -11.50 -12.33
C ASP A 59 4.47 -11.85 -11.58
N THR A 60 5.31 -10.85 -11.30
CA THR A 60 6.49 -11.04 -10.47
C THR A 60 6.08 -11.47 -9.07
N VAL A 61 6.82 -12.39 -8.50
CA VAL A 61 6.59 -12.86 -7.12
C VAL A 61 7.20 -11.86 -6.15
N GLY A 62 6.48 -11.54 -5.07
CA GLY A 62 7.04 -10.84 -3.92
C GLY A 62 8.11 -11.68 -3.22
N GLN A 63 8.97 -11.01 -2.46
CA GLN A 63 9.87 -11.68 -1.54
C GLN A 63 9.16 -11.91 -0.20
N SER A 64 9.71 -12.84 0.61
CA SER A 64 9.22 -13.03 1.97
C SER A 64 9.77 -11.93 2.88
N ASP A 65 8.89 -11.22 3.54
CA ASP A 65 9.27 -10.27 4.58
C ASP A 65 9.89 -10.98 5.78
N ARG A 66 10.68 -10.26 6.57
CA ARG A 66 11.43 -10.85 7.68
C ARG A 66 11.13 -10.14 8.99
N LEU A 67 10.68 -10.89 9.97
CA LEU A 67 10.59 -10.45 11.35
C LEU A 67 11.86 -10.89 12.10
N LEU A 68 12.59 -9.95 12.64
CA LEU A 68 13.87 -10.14 13.29
C LEU A 68 13.70 -9.77 14.77
N LYS A 69 13.77 -10.76 15.66
CA LYS A 69 13.75 -10.56 17.09
C LYS A 69 15.12 -10.07 17.57
N ASN A 70 15.15 -8.99 18.33
CA ASN A 70 16.33 -8.53 19.03
C ASN A 70 16.64 -9.46 20.22
N ASN A 71 17.89 -9.89 20.33
CA ASN A 71 18.34 -10.77 21.42
C ASN A 71 18.86 -10.00 22.64
N GLY A 72 18.90 -8.66 22.60
CA GLY A 72 19.41 -7.82 23.69
C GLY A 72 20.94 -7.72 23.78
N ASP A 73 21.66 -8.41 22.91
CA ASP A 73 23.12 -8.47 22.85
C ASP A 73 23.72 -7.83 21.58
N GLY A 74 22.89 -7.10 20.81
CA GLY A 74 23.26 -6.51 19.53
C GLY A 74 23.11 -7.46 18.35
N THR A 75 22.54 -8.66 18.55
CA THR A 75 22.23 -9.62 17.49
C THR A 75 20.73 -9.79 17.31
N PHE A 76 20.32 -10.33 16.16
CA PHE A 76 18.91 -10.59 15.84
C PHE A 76 18.71 -12.06 15.44
N THR A 77 17.56 -12.60 15.83
CA THR A 77 17.11 -13.94 15.43
C THR A 77 15.89 -13.82 14.52
N GLU A 78 15.95 -14.42 13.33
CA GLU A 78 14.83 -14.44 12.41
C GLU A 78 13.69 -15.33 12.94
N GLN A 79 12.48 -14.75 12.99
CA GLN A 79 11.25 -15.44 13.42
C GLN A 79 10.37 -15.86 12.25
N THR A 80 10.56 -15.27 11.08
CA THR A 80 9.75 -15.56 9.89
C THR A 80 10.15 -16.90 9.30
N LYS A 81 9.17 -17.75 8.96
CA LYS A 81 9.40 -18.96 8.19
C LYS A 81 9.35 -18.62 6.71
N GLU A 82 10.28 -19.18 5.94
CA GLU A 82 10.34 -19.02 4.49
C GLU A 82 9.00 -19.34 3.82
N GLY A 83 8.55 -18.48 2.89
CA GLY A 83 7.26 -18.59 2.19
C GLY A 83 6.06 -18.03 2.94
N ASN A 84 6.22 -17.58 4.18
CA ASN A 84 5.20 -16.79 4.87
C ASN A 84 5.40 -15.30 4.56
N LEU A 85 4.31 -14.53 4.52
CA LEU A 85 4.33 -13.07 4.32
C LEU A 85 5.02 -12.66 3.01
N VAL A 86 4.71 -13.35 1.92
CA VAL A 86 5.15 -12.96 0.58
C VAL A 86 4.21 -11.90 0.03
N GLY A 87 4.74 -10.71 -0.21
CA GLY A 87 3.98 -9.56 -0.71
C GLY A 87 4.87 -8.57 -1.46
N LYS A 88 4.27 -7.50 -1.93
CA LYS A 88 4.96 -6.35 -2.55
C LYS A 88 4.81 -5.16 -1.61
N GLY A 89 5.45 -5.24 -0.46
CA GLY A 89 5.32 -4.24 0.59
C GLY A 89 5.82 -2.86 0.18
N ASN A 90 5.03 -1.82 0.47
CA ASN A 90 5.37 -0.41 0.30
C ASN A 90 5.48 0.32 1.64
N SER A 91 4.73 -0.08 2.64
CA SER A 91 4.75 0.51 3.98
C SER A 91 4.42 -0.52 5.04
N ALA A 92 4.94 -0.33 6.23
CA ALA A 92 4.61 -1.15 7.40
C ALA A 92 4.55 -0.27 8.65
N ILE A 93 3.59 -0.55 9.54
CA ILE A 93 3.40 0.21 10.77
C ILE A 93 3.07 -0.71 11.94
N TRP A 94 3.69 -0.44 13.08
CA TRP A 94 3.34 -1.05 14.36
C TRP A 94 2.24 -0.23 15.03
N TRP A 95 1.20 -0.89 15.55
CA TRP A 95 0.09 -0.24 16.23
C TRP A 95 -0.61 -1.21 17.20
N ASP A 96 -1.41 -0.70 18.13
CA ASP A 96 -2.15 -1.53 19.12
C ASP A 96 -3.64 -1.14 19.09
N PRO A 97 -4.42 -1.63 18.10
CA PRO A 97 -5.81 -1.19 17.89
C PRO A 97 -6.81 -1.75 18.89
N ASP A 98 -6.47 -2.78 19.65
CA ASP A 98 -7.34 -3.33 20.68
C ASP A 98 -6.85 -3.06 22.12
N ALA A 99 -5.78 -2.25 22.25
CA ALA A 99 -5.22 -1.81 23.51
C ALA A 99 -4.85 -2.97 24.45
N ASP A 100 -4.40 -4.09 23.88
CA ASP A 100 -3.98 -5.25 24.67
C ASP A 100 -2.52 -5.16 25.15
N GLY A 101 -1.84 -4.05 24.81
CA GLY A 101 -0.45 -3.76 25.17
C GLY A 101 0.57 -4.48 24.31
N ARG A 102 0.17 -5.17 23.25
CA ARG A 102 1.05 -5.86 22.31
C ARG A 102 0.92 -5.21 20.93
N PRO A 103 1.97 -4.54 20.42
CA PRO A 103 1.90 -3.98 19.07
C PRO A 103 1.61 -5.07 18.03
N ASP A 104 0.59 -4.82 17.23
CA ASP A 104 0.28 -5.54 16.01
C ASP A 104 1.05 -4.91 14.85
N LEU A 105 1.11 -5.57 13.70
CA LEU A 105 1.77 -5.06 12.51
C LEU A 105 0.82 -5.03 11.32
N PHE A 106 0.70 -3.88 10.68
CA PHE A 106 0.04 -3.75 9.39
C PHE A 106 1.08 -3.55 8.29
N VAL A 107 0.94 -4.27 7.17
CA VAL A 107 1.80 -4.17 6.00
C VAL A 107 0.94 -3.87 4.78
N ALA A 108 1.19 -2.73 4.18
CA ALA A 108 0.55 -2.29 2.94
C ALA A 108 1.26 -2.93 1.74
N ASN A 109 0.55 -3.74 0.98
CA ASN A 109 1.07 -4.41 -0.21
C ASN A 109 0.51 -3.80 -1.48
N ASP A 110 1.34 -3.77 -2.52
CA ASP A 110 0.98 -3.21 -3.80
C ASP A 110 0.22 -4.21 -4.67
N PHE A 111 -0.70 -3.69 -5.47
CA PHE A 111 -1.37 -4.30 -6.60
C PHE A 111 -2.23 -5.54 -6.23
N ARG A 112 -1.78 -6.75 -6.54
CA ARG A 112 -2.60 -7.98 -6.39
C ARG A 112 -2.40 -8.70 -5.07
N ASP A 113 -1.36 -8.32 -4.35
CA ASP A 113 -1.09 -8.89 -3.05
C ASP A 113 -1.94 -8.16 -2.00
N PRO A 114 -2.80 -8.87 -1.24
CA PRO A 114 -3.56 -8.20 -0.18
C PRO A 114 -2.62 -7.73 0.92
N ASP A 115 -3.03 -6.66 1.60
CA ASP A 115 -2.34 -6.20 2.81
C ASP A 115 -2.26 -7.32 3.86
N PHE A 116 -1.30 -7.22 4.76
CA PHE A 116 -1.25 -8.08 5.94
C PHE A 116 -1.67 -7.29 7.18
N TYR A 117 -2.51 -7.91 8.00
CA TYR A 117 -2.72 -7.50 9.37
C TYR A 117 -2.27 -8.64 10.28
N LEU A 118 -1.09 -8.47 10.85
CA LEU A 118 -0.42 -9.47 11.66
C LEU A 118 -0.70 -9.17 13.13
N LYS A 119 -1.72 -9.85 13.68
CA LYS A 119 -2.04 -9.73 15.10
C LYS A 119 -0.99 -10.44 15.93
N ASN A 120 -0.41 -9.69 16.87
CA ASN A 120 0.54 -10.20 17.85
C ASN A 120 -0.18 -11.03 18.91
N GLN A 121 0.12 -12.31 18.92
CA GLN A 121 -0.42 -13.23 19.91
C GLN A 121 0.55 -13.39 21.10
N GLN A 122 0.06 -13.88 22.21
CA GLN A 122 0.90 -14.14 23.33
C GLN A 122 2.11 -15.02 22.94
N GLY A 123 3.30 -14.64 23.40
CA GLY A 123 4.54 -15.34 23.08
C GLY A 123 5.25 -14.86 21.80
N GLY A 124 4.85 -13.71 21.25
CA GLY A 124 5.51 -13.11 20.07
C GLY A 124 5.20 -13.81 18.75
N ASN A 125 4.15 -14.61 18.71
CA ASN A 125 3.68 -15.23 17.48
C ASN A 125 2.71 -14.29 16.75
N PHE A 126 2.85 -14.18 15.46
CA PHE A 126 1.99 -13.35 14.62
C PHE A 126 1.02 -14.20 13.79
N LYS A 127 -0.23 -13.75 13.71
CA LYS A 127 -1.28 -14.37 12.89
C LYS A 127 -1.86 -13.34 11.94
N ASN A 128 -1.81 -13.64 10.64
CA ASN A 128 -2.48 -12.78 9.66
C ASN A 128 -3.99 -12.93 9.77
N ILE A 129 -4.66 -11.85 10.21
CA ILE A 129 -6.11 -11.79 10.40
C ILE A 129 -6.81 -10.85 9.40
N ILE A 130 -6.12 -10.36 8.37
CA ILE A 130 -6.66 -9.39 7.41
C ILE A 130 -8.05 -9.80 6.88
N LYS A 131 -8.24 -11.09 6.56
CA LYS A 131 -9.48 -11.63 6.00
C LYS A 131 -10.70 -11.53 6.93
N THR A 132 -10.47 -11.36 8.22
CA THR A 132 -11.54 -11.32 9.24
C THR A 132 -11.62 -9.96 9.93
N ALA A 133 -10.55 -9.18 9.85
CA ALA A 133 -10.44 -7.90 10.54
C ALA A 133 -11.00 -6.75 9.71
N VAL A 134 -10.84 -6.77 8.37
CA VAL A 134 -11.24 -5.66 7.49
C VAL A 134 -12.30 -6.11 6.47
N PRO A 135 -13.19 -5.21 6.03
CA PRO A 135 -14.17 -5.52 4.99
C PRO A 135 -13.56 -5.55 3.58
N HIS A 136 -12.49 -4.80 3.36
CA HIS A 136 -11.71 -4.70 2.12
C HIS A 136 -10.34 -4.09 2.41
N THR A 137 -9.43 -4.10 1.44
CA THR A 137 -8.17 -3.35 1.49
C THR A 137 -8.12 -2.33 0.35
N ALA A 138 -7.17 -1.42 0.38
CA ALA A 138 -6.79 -0.64 -0.78
C ALA A 138 -6.26 -1.57 -1.87
N TRP A 139 -6.16 -1.12 -3.12
CA TRP A 139 -5.65 -1.96 -4.20
C TRP A 139 -4.18 -1.72 -4.47
N PHE A 140 -3.78 -0.46 -4.48
CA PHE A 140 -2.38 -0.05 -4.59
C PHE A 140 -1.98 0.58 -3.27
N SER A 141 -1.88 -0.25 -2.23
CA SER A 141 -1.57 0.23 -0.89
C SER A 141 -0.17 0.83 -0.87
N MET A 142 -0.08 2.12 -0.57
CA MET A 142 1.16 2.89 -0.53
C MET A 142 1.59 3.16 0.90
N GLY A 143 1.53 4.41 1.35
CA GLY A 143 1.87 4.78 2.71
C GLY A 143 0.79 4.45 3.72
N THR A 144 1.22 4.19 4.95
CA THR A 144 0.33 3.98 6.09
C THR A 144 0.74 4.86 7.24
N ASP A 145 -0.24 5.32 8.02
CA ASP A 145 0.02 5.95 9.32
C ASP A 145 -1.15 5.67 10.28
N SER A 146 -0.87 5.77 11.58
CA SER A 146 -1.81 5.42 12.63
C SER A 146 -1.83 6.46 13.74
N ASN A 147 -3.02 6.92 14.08
CA ASN A 147 -3.29 7.82 15.20
C ASN A 147 -4.79 7.77 15.52
N ASP A 148 -5.23 8.37 16.62
CA ASP A 148 -6.63 8.43 17.03
C ASP A 148 -7.39 9.50 16.23
N LEU A 149 -8.08 9.09 15.17
CA LEU A 149 -8.78 10.00 14.25
C LEU A 149 -10.17 10.42 14.73
N ASP A 150 -10.82 9.61 15.52
CA ASP A 150 -12.18 9.87 15.99
C ASP A 150 -12.27 10.34 17.45
N GLY A 151 -11.14 10.34 18.15
CA GLY A 151 -11.01 10.82 19.53
C GLY A 151 -11.51 9.82 20.57
N ASP A 152 -11.51 8.52 20.26
CA ASP A 152 -11.99 7.47 21.16
C ASP A 152 -10.90 6.83 22.02
N GLY A 153 -9.65 7.26 21.85
CA GLY A 153 -8.48 6.81 22.61
C GLY A 153 -7.83 5.55 22.06
N ARG A 154 -8.23 5.08 20.89
CA ARG A 154 -7.61 3.95 20.19
C ARG A 154 -6.98 4.42 18.86
N PRO A 155 -5.80 3.89 18.51
CA PRO A 155 -5.17 4.26 17.25
C PRO A 155 -5.95 3.64 16.06
N ASP A 156 -6.39 4.49 15.16
CA ASP A 156 -6.95 4.16 13.86
C ASP A 156 -5.84 4.02 12.82
N LEU A 157 -6.17 3.62 11.60
CA LEU A 157 -5.21 3.43 10.53
C LEU A 157 -5.70 4.04 9.23
N ILE A 158 -4.86 4.80 8.54
CA ILE A 158 -5.06 5.16 7.13
C ILE A 158 -4.06 4.38 6.27
N VAL A 159 -4.58 3.81 5.19
CA VAL A 159 -3.80 3.22 4.09
C VAL A 159 -4.08 4.06 2.84
N ALA A 160 -3.05 4.73 2.34
CA ALA A 160 -3.14 5.54 1.14
C ALA A 160 -3.14 4.68 -0.13
N ASP A 161 -3.84 5.16 -1.17
CA ASP A 161 -3.93 4.53 -2.49
C ASP A 161 -3.85 5.61 -3.58
N MET A 162 -3.72 5.21 -4.81
CA MET A 162 -3.68 6.07 -5.99
C MET A 162 -5.10 6.36 -6.52
N SER A 163 -5.91 7.08 -5.79
CA SER A 163 -7.30 7.36 -6.14
C SER A 163 -7.55 8.82 -6.46
N GLY A 164 -7.93 9.11 -7.69
CA GLY A 164 -8.16 10.46 -8.18
C GLY A 164 -9.26 11.20 -7.41
N THR A 165 -9.00 12.46 -7.03
CA THR A 165 -9.94 13.32 -6.32
C THR A 165 -11.12 13.76 -7.17
N THR A 166 -11.00 13.72 -8.50
CA THR A 166 -12.07 14.09 -9.44
C THR A 166 -12.54 12.91 -10.26
N HIS A 167 -13.79 12.94 -10.72
CA HIS A 167 -14.33 11.91 -11.61
C HIS A 167 -13.47 11.71 -12.86
N TYR A 168 -12.94 12.79 -13.44
CA TYR A 168 -12.04 12.74 -14.58
C TYR A 168 -10.77 11.95 -14.24
N LYS A 169 -10.06 12.32 -13.16
CA LYS A 169 -8.85 11.62 -12.71
C LYS A 169 -9.10 10.14 -12.43
N GLN A 170 -10.23 9.80 -11.79
CA GLN A 170 -10.61 8.41 -11.54
C GLN A 170 -10.81 7.60 -12.83
N LYS A 171 -11.26 8.24 -13.92
CA LYS A 171 -11.48 7.57 -15.20
C LYS A 171 -10.22 7.39 -16.04
N ILE A 172 -9.28 8.34 -15.95
CA ILE A 172 -8.06 8.29 -16.76
C ILE A 172 -6.84 7.73 -16.02
N GLY A 173 -6.85 7.77 -14.68
CA GLY A 173 -5.70 7.49 -13.83
C GLY A 173 -5.25 6.03 -13.81
N MET A 174 -6.03 5.13 -14.36
CA MET A 174 -5.70 3.71 -14.45
C MET A 174 -6.14 3.20 -15.81
N GLY A 175 -5.24 2.61 -16.55
CA GLY A 175 -5.52 2.04 -17.88
C GLY A 175 -6.74 1.14 -17.95
N ALA A 176 -6.86 0.30 -18.97
CA ALA A 176 -8.02 -0.56 -19.16
C ALA A 176 -8.17 -1.59 -18.02
N MET A 177 -9.04 -1.30 -17.06
CA MET A 177 -9.31 -2.14 -15.88
C MET A 177 -9.98 -3.47 -16.24
N SER A 178 -10.43 -3.65 -17.47
CA SER A 178 -11.08 -4.88 -17.94
C SER A 178 -10.20 -6.13 -17.78
N ALA A 179 -8.89 -6.00 -17.94
CA ALA A 179 -7.94 -7.09 -17.73
C ALA A 179 -7.85 -7.55 -16.26
N SER A 180 -8.28 -6.72 -15.32
CA SER A 180 -8.29 -7.02 -13.88
C SER A 180 -9.68 -7.32 -13.33
N ALA A 181 -10.73 -7.30 -14.16
CA ALA A 181 -12.11 -7.44 -13.71
C ALA A 181 -12.35 -8.77 -12.96
N GLU A 182 -11.76 -9.87 -13.43
CA GLU A 182 -11.90 -11.18 -12.81
C GLU A 182 -11.16 -11.24 -11.46
N PHE A 183 -9.96 -10.67 -11.36
CA PHE A 183 -9.25 -10.53 -10.10
C PHE A 183 -10.09 -9.71 -9.10
N LEU A 184 -10.58 -8.55 -9.50
CA LEU A 184 -11.40 -7.69 -8.65
C LEU A 184 -12.68 -8.38 -8.17
N ALA A 185 -13.25 -9.28 -8.99
CA ALA A 185 -14.43 -10.04 -8.61
C ALA A 185 -14.13 -11.16 -7.61
N THR A 186 -12.89 -11.67 -7.56
CA THR A 186 -12.52 -12.87 -6.80
C THR A 186 -11.55 -12.62 -5.64
N ALA A 187 -10.88 -11.46 -5.61
CA ALA A 187 -9.97 -11.08 -4.50
C ALA A 187 -10.67 -11.15 -3.14
N PHE A 188 -9.95 -11.67 -2.13
CA PHE A 188 -10.45 -11.73 -0.76
C PHE A 188 -9.33 -11.48 0.25
N PRO A 189 -9.42 -10.40 1.07
CA PRO A 189 -10.49 -9.39 1.06
C PRO A 189 -10.64 -8.71 -0.30
N ARG A 190 -11.78 -8.09 -0.57
CA ARG A 190 -11.96 -7.26 -1.75
C ARG A 190 -10.94 -6.13 -1.73
N GLN A 191 -10.44 -5.75 -2.91
CA GLN A 191 -9.54 -4.62 -3.07
C GLN A 191 -10.20 -3.53 -3.89
N TYR A 192 -10.12 -2.27 -3.44
CA TYR A 192 -10.69 -1.12 -4.11
C TYR A 192 -9.63 -0.03 -4.25
N MET A 193 -9.55 0.58 -5.42
CA MET A 193 -8.63 1.69 -5.70
C MET A 193 -9.15 2.97 -5.01
N ARG A 194 -8.90 3.06 -3.73
CA ARG A 194 -9.17 4.21 -2.87
C ARG A 194 -8.46 4.03 -1.54
N ASN A 195 -8.21 5.14 -0.87
CA ASN A 195 -7.72 5.09 0.50
C ASN A 195 -8.65 4.25 1.37
N ALA A 196 -8.08 3.54 2.32
CA ALA A 196 -8.83 2.91 3.39
C ALA A 196 -8.58 3.65 4.71
N VAL A 197 -9.66 3.98 5.41
CA VAL A 197 -9.63 4.58 6.76
C VAL A 197 -10.25 3.57 7.70
N PHE A 198 -9.45 2.94 8.51
CA PHE A 198 -9.87 1.88 9.40
C PHE A 198 -9.96 2.38 10.84
N LEU A 199 -11.16 2.45 11.38
CA LEU A 199 -11.41 2.80 12.76
C LEU A 199 -11.31 1.56 13.64
N SER A 200 -10.56 1.68 14.70
CA SER A 200 -10.38 0.63 15.71
C SER A 200 -11.65 0.47 16.56
N THR A 201 -12.05 -0.76 16.82
CA THR A 201 -13.26 -1.04 17.59
C THR A 201 -12.98 -1.68 18.94
N GLY A 202 -11.72 -1.95 19.25
CA GLY A 202 -11.32 -2.70 20.45
C GLY A 202 -11.68 -4.19 20.40
N THR A 203 -12.19 -4.71 19.27
CA THR A 203 -12.67 -6.10 19.15
C THR A 203 -11.84 -6.95 18.19
N GLY A 204 -10.72 -6.41 17.68
CA GLY A 204 -9.92 -7.03 16.61
C GLY A 204 -10.55 -6.96 15.22
N ARG A 205 -11.67 -6.25 15.07
CA ARG A 205 -12.27 -5.86 13.78
C ARG A 205 -12.15 -4.37 13.60
N LEU A 206 -11.94 -3.97 12.35
CA LEU A 206 -11.83 -2.58 11.97
C LEU A 206 -13.08 -2.15 11.19
N ARG A 207 -13.49 -0.90 11.38
CA ARG A 207 -14.61 -0.30 10.68
C ARG A 207 -14.10 0.66 9.61
N GLU A 208 -14.50 0.47 8.39
CA GLU A 208 -14.06 1.31 7.28
C GLU A 208 -14.88 2.60 7.21
N ALA A 209 -14.22 3.76 7.09
CA ALA A 209 -14.82 5.08 7.18
C ALA A 209 -14.37 6.07 6.09
N ALA A 210 -13.59 5.66 5.07
CA ALA A 210 -12.98 6.57 4.11
C ALA A 210 -14.00 7.47 3.38
N HIS A 211 -15.11 6.91 2.92
CA HIS A 211 -16.16 7.72 2.29
C HIS A 211 -16.91 8.62 3.27
N MET A 212 -17.11 8.13 4.49
CA MET A 212 -17.81 8.90 5.53
C MET A 212 -16.99 10.11 5.99
N SER A 213 -15.68 9.95 6.07
CA SER A 213 -14.75 11.02 6.45
C SER A 213 -14.39 11.96 5.30
N GLY A 214 -14.70 11.60 4.05
CA GLY A 214 -14.28 12.33 2.87
C GLY A 214 -12.82 12.09 2.44
N LEU A 215 -12.11 11.16 3.09
CA LEU A 215 -10.69 10.87 2.84
C LEU A 215 -10.47 9.72 1.84
N ALA A 216 -11.51 9.28 1.13
CA ALA A 216 -11.42 8.14 0.22
C ALA A 216 -10.51 8.36 -1.00
N ASN A 217 -10.28 9.61 -1.38
CA ASN A 217 -9.52 9.96 -2.58
C ASN A 217 -8.53 11.09 -2.26
N SER A 218 -7.29 10.92 -2.68
CA SER A 218 -6.22 11.88 -2.42
C SER A 218 -5.26 12.07 -3.60
N ASP A 219 -5.67 11.66 -4.82
CA ASP A 219 -4.86 11.63 -6.04
C ASP A 219 -3.77 10.53 -6.02
N TRP A 220 -2.62 10.74 -6.66
CA TRP A 220 -1.55 9.75 -6.68
C TRP A 220 -0.70 9.88 -5.42
N THR A 221 -1.17 9.24 -4.36
CA THR A 221 -0.58 9.38 -3.03
C THR A 221 0.51 8.35 -2.76
N TRP A 222 1.61 8.81 -2.15
CA TRP A 222 2.71 7.96 -1.69
C TRP A 222 2.72 7.79 -0.17
N THR A 223 2.52 8.87 0.57
CA THR A 223 2.61 8.87 2.02
C THR A 223 1.44 9.61 2.62
N VAL A 224 0.92 9.09 3.72
CA VAL A 224 0.01 9.78 4.63
C VAL A 224 0.73 10.07 5.93
N ARG A 225 0.42 11.22 6.57
CA ARG A 225 0.85 11.55 7.92
C ARG A 225 -0.33 11.99 8.76
N LEU A 226 -0.36 11.48 9.98
CA LEU A 226 -1.40 11.73 10.98
C LEU A 226 -0.79 12.40 12.19
N SER A 227 -1.07 13.69 12.38
CA SER A 227 -0.61 14.46 13.52
C SER A 227 -1.56 15.62 13.81
N ASP A 228 -1.48 16.18 14.98
CA ASP A 228 -2.14 17.45 15.31
C ASP A 228 -1.24 18.59 14.81
N PHE A 229 -1.52 19.06 13.58
CA PHE A 229 -0.68 20.06 12.91
C PHE A 229 -0.99 21.50 13.33
N ASP A 230 -2.13 21.75 13.95
CA ASP A 230 -2.52 23.09 14.40
C ASP A 230 -2.74 23.20 15.92
N ASN A 231 -2.30 22.18 16.67
CA ASN A 231 -2.34 22.10 18.13
C ASN A 231 -3.75 22.27 18.73
N ASP A 232 -4.81 21.83 18.02
CA ASP A 232 -6.18 21.89 18.52
C ASP A 232 -6.63 20.65 19.29
N GLY A 233 -5.73 19.69 19.47
CA GLY A 233 -5.97 18.42 20.19
C GLY A 233 -6.64 17.35 19.35
N LYS A 234 -6.73 17.54 18.03
CA LYS A 234 -7.28 16.54 17.09
C LYS A 234 -6.26 16.17 16.02
N VAL A 235 -6.31 14.93 15.60
CA VAL A 235 -5.37 14.42 14.60
C VAL A 235 -5.81 14.81 13.21
N ASP A 236 -4.98 15.58 12.52
CA ASP A 236 -5.13 15.98 11.13
C ASP A 236 -4.48 14.99 10.16
N VAL A 237 -4.67 15.21 8.87
CA VAL A 237 -4.18 14.30 7.82
C VAL A 237 -3.42 15.08 6.74
N PHE A 238 -2.22 14.61 6.40
CA PHE A 238 -1.45 15.16 5.28
C PHE A 238 -1.09 14.05 4.29
N PHE A 239 -1.30 14.30 2.99
CA PHE A 239 -0.97 13.39 1.89
C PHE A 239 0.08 14.00 0.96
N THR A 240 1.07 13.20 0.57
CA THR A 240 2.07 13.57 -0.43
C THR A 240 1.74 12.93 -1.77
N ASN A 241 1.74 13.73 -2.84
CA ASN A 241 1.25 13.34 -4.15
C ASN A 241 2.25 13.57 -5.28
N GLY A 242 1.98 12.91 -6.43
CA GLY A 242 2.69 13.07 -7.67
C GLY A 242 3.58 11.89 -8.04
N MET A 243 4.05 11.84 -9.28
CA MET A 243 4.84 10.75 -9.84
C MET A 243 5.85 11.25 -10.86
N ALA A 244 7.06 10.67 -10.88
CA ALA A 244 8.11 11.03 -11.83
C ALA A 244 7.74 10.80 -13.31
N VAL A 245 6.81 9.87 -13.54
CA VAL A 245 6.31 9.54 -14.88
C VAL A 245 4.80 9.40 -14.79
N ASN A 246 4.05 10.04 -15.68
CA ASN A 246 2.60 9.89 -15.73
C ASN A 246 2.21 8.51 -16.28
N LEU A 247 2.19 7.52 -15.39
CA LEU A 247 1.85 6.13 -15.70
C LEU A 247 0.34 5.97 -15.90
N ASN A 248 -0.03 4.91 -16.60
CA ASN A 248 -1.41 4.38 -16.67
C ASN A 248 -2.50 5.35 -17.15
N ARG A 249 -2.16 6.35 -17.97
CA ARG A 249 -3.18 7.22 -18.57
C ARG A 249 -4.01 6.47 -19.63
N ALA A 250 -5.24 6.17 -19.28
CA ALA A 250 -6.18 5.48 -20.17
C ALA A 250 -6.52 6.26 -21.45
N ASP A 251 -6.39 7.58 -21.40
CA ASP A 251 -6.67 8.50 -22.52
C ASP A 251 -5.45 8.80 -23.41
N SER A 252 -4.32 8.12 -23.20
CA SER A 252 -3.12 8.29 -24.02
C SER A 252 -3.06 7.26 -25.16
N PRO A 253 -3.27 7.67 -26.43
CA PRO A 253 -3.16 6.76 -27.58
C PRO A 253 -1.76 6.14 -27.71
N GLU A 254 -0.73 6.86 -27.30
CA GLU A 254 0.65 6.36 -27.37
C GLU A 254 0.91 5.27 -26.34
N LEU A 255 0.36 5.38 -25.13
CA LEU A 255 0.50 4.35 -24.10
C LEU A 255 -0.32 3.09 -24.42
N SER A 256 -1.37 3.19 -25.22
CA SER A 256 -2.17 2.04 -25.64
C SER A 256 -1.47 1.15 -26.67
N LYS A 257 -0.43 1.65 -27.35
CA LYS A 257 0.36 0.87 -28.31
C LYS A 257 1.28 -0.08 -27.53
N VAL A 258 1.25 -1.35 -27.91
CA VAL A 258 2.08 -2.40 -27.30
C VAL A 258 3.10 -2.86 -28.34
N PHE A 259 4.38 -2.82 -27.98
CA PHE A 259 5.47 -3.33 -28.80
C PHE A 259 6.14 -4.53 -28.09
N PRO A 260 6.49 -5.60 -28.82
CA PRO A 260 7.13 -6.76 -28.23
C PRO A 260 8.44 -6.39 -27.50
N GLY A 261 8.56 -6.81 -26.25
CA GLY A 261 9.75 -6.58 -25.43
C GLY A 261 9.89 -5.19 -24.83
N GLU A 262 8.92 -4.30 -25.06
CA GLU A 262 8.88 -2.98 -24.46
C GLU A 262 8.45 -3.08 -22.98
N THR A 263 9.21 -2.46 -22.09
CA THR A 263 8.81 -2.30 -20.69
C THR A 263 7.83 -1.14 -20.51
N GLU A 264 7.17 -1.04 -19.37
CA GLU A 264 6.35 0.14 -19.03
C GLU A 264 7.18 1.42 -19.09
N TRP A 265 8.42 1.39 -18.60
CA TRP A 265 9.33 2.54 -18.73
C TRP A 265 9.61 2.92 -20.19
N ASP A 266 9.89 1.95 -21.05
CA ASP A 266 10.14 2.19 -22.47
C ASP A 266 8.89 2.81 -23.15
N LYS A 267 7.67 2.36 -22.81
CA LYS A 267 6.42 2.95 -23.28
C LYS A 267 6.32 4.44 -22.93
N HIS A 268 6.64 4.79 -21.69
CA HIS A 268 6.58 6.16 -21.21
C HIS A 268 7.64 7.04 -21.86
N GLN A 269 8.84 6.52 -22.06
CA GLN A 269 9.90 7.21 -22.81
C GLN A 269 9.45 7.47 -24.26
N ARG A 270 8.87 6.48 -24.91
CA ARG A 270 8.33 6.61 -26.28
C ARG A 270 7.17 7.61 -26.35
N ALA A 271 6.24 7.51 -25.42
CA ALA A 271 5.08 8.40 -25.35
C ALA A 271 5.42 9.81 -24.85
N LYS A 272 6.66 10.03 -24.42
CA LYS A 272 7.13 11.31 -23.85
C LYS A 272 6.20 11.81 -22.75
N THR A 273 5.68 10.91 -21.92
CA THR A 273 4.86 11.29 -20.77
C THR A 273 5.77 11.96 -19.75
N GLY A 274 5.50 13.21 -19.48
CA GLY A 274 6.21 13.95 -18.42
C GLY A 274 5.82 13.47 -17.03
N PRO A 275 6.33 14.15 -15.98
CA PRO A 275 5.94 13.88 -14.62
C PRO A 275 4.46 14.18 -14.40
N LEU A 276 3.82 13.40 -13.55
CA LEU A 276 2.51 13.69 -12.96
C LEU A 276 2.75 14.56 -11.73
N LYS A 277 2.67 15.87 -11.92
CA LYS A 277 2.72 16.82 -10.80
C LYS A 277 1.33 16.97 -10.21
N GLU A 278 1.19 16.67 -8.93
CA GLU A 278 -0.06 16.80 -8.21
C GLU A 278 0.13 17.61 -6.93
N GLN A 279 -0.96 18.17 -6.44
CA GLN A 279 -0.98 18.94 -5.21
C GLN A 279 -0.92 18.00 -4.01
N ASN A 280 -0.08 18.31 -3.03
CA ASN A 280 -0.17 17.71 -1.71
C ASN A 280 -1.45 18.20 -1.03
N LEU A 281 -2.04 17.37 -0.18
CA LEU A 281 -3.32 17.65 0.45
C LEU A 281 -3.19 17.61 1.98
N ALA A 282 -3.70 18.64 2.64
CA ALA A 282 -3.81 18.73 4.09
C ALA A 282 -5.26 18.86 4.51
N PHE A 283 -5.69 18.07 5.46
CA PHE A 283 -7.07 18.04 5.96
C PHE A 283 -7.08 18.25 7.47
N LYS A 284 -7.72 19.34 7.91
CA LYS A 284 -7.98 19.62 9.32
C LYS A 284 -9.15 18.77 9.83
N ASN A 285 -8.97 18.15 10.97
CA ASN A 285 -9.98 17.37 11.66
C ASN A 285 -10.93 18.28 12.47
N LEU A 286 -12.16 18.38 12.06
CA LEU A 286 -13.20 19.15 12.75
C LEU A 286 -13.92 18.34 13.85
N GLY A 287 -13.46 17.11 14.12
CA GLY A 287 -14.10 16.14 15.00
C GLY A 287 -15.24 15.37 14.34
N LYS A 288 -15.60 14.23 14.93
CA LYS A 288 -16.67 13.35 14.43
C LYS A 288 -16.43 12.87 12.99
N LEU A 289 -15.17 12.58 12.66
CA LEU A 289 -14.72 12.15 11.32
C LEU A 289 -15.10 13.14 10.20
N LYS A 290 -15.14 14.43 10.49
CA LYS A 290 -15.30 15.48 9.49
C LYS A 290 -13.97 16.16 9.27
N PHE A 291 -13.58 16.25 8.02
CA PHE A 291 -12.31 16.84 7.62
C PHE A 291 -12.55 17.98 6.62
N GLU A 292 -11.78 19.05 6.75
CA GLU A 292 -11.79 20.21 5.88
C GLU A 292 -10.46 20.31 5.15
N ASP A 293 -10.50 20.50 3.81
CA ASP A 293 -9.29 20.75 3.03
C ASP A 293 -8.73 22.13 3.38
N VAL A 294 -7.59 22.14 4.03
CA VAL A 294 -6.85 23.34 4.46
C VAL A 294 -5.50 23.46 3.75
N SER A 295 -5.24 22.66 2.73
CA SER A 295 -3.95 22.58 2.02
C SER A 295 -3.42 23.96 1.68
N LYS A 296 -4.22 24.81 1.06
CA LYS A 296 -3.85 26.16 0.69
C LYS A 296 -3.75 27.11 1.90
N ALA A 297 -4.65 26.98 2.86
CA ALA A 297 -4.68 27.86 4.04
C ALA A 297 -3.42 27.66 4.92
N TRP A 298 -2.93 26.42 4.97
CA TRP A 298 -1.71 26.08 5.72
C TRP A 298 -0.43 26.18 4.88
N GLY A 299 -0.50 26.51 3.58
CA GLY A 299 0.66 26.58 2.70
C GLY A 299 1.28 25.21 2.37
N LEU A 300 0.49 24.13 2.53
CA LEU A 300 0.91 22.74 2.28
C LEU A 300 0.47 22.21 0.91
N ASP A 301 0.01 23.10 0.02
CA ASP A 301 -0.54 22.82 -1.30
C ASP A 301 0.52 22.73 -2.42
N HIS A 302 1.77 22.34 -2.07
CA HIS A 302 2.83 22.20 -3.07
C HIS A 302 2.42 21.29 -4.21
N VAL A 303 2.55 21.80 -5.45
CA VAL A 303 2.30 21.04 -6.67
C VAL A 303 3.61 20.49 -7.22
N GLY A 304 3.80 19.19 -7.10
CA GLY A 304 5.08 18.56 -7.47
C GLY A 304 5.02 17.04 -7.48
N MET A 305 6.13 16.45 -7.10
CA MET A 305 6.31 15.01 -6.95
C MET A 305 6.88 14.78 -5.54
N SER A 306 6.00 14.56 -4.59
CA SER A 306 6.36 14.37 -3.18
C SER A 306 6.20 12.89 -2.82
N TYR A 307 7.28 12.22 -2.45
CA TYR A 307 7.27 10.78 -2.17
C TYR A 307 7.16 10.45 -0.68
N ALA A 308 7.65 11.35 0.18
CA ALA A 308 7.64 11.13 1.62
C ALA A 308 7.51 12.46 2.36
N SER A 309 7.02 12.39 3.58
CA SER A 309 6.98 13.49 4.53
C SER A 309 7.25 12.96 5.94
N THR A 310 7.70 13.83 6.78
CA THR A 310 7.78 13.63 8.24
C THR A 310 7.46 14.95 8.91
N ALA A 311 6.96 14.90 10.11
CA ALA A 311 6.71 16.06 10.93
C ALA A 311 7.55 15.98 12.21
N ALA A 312 8.07 17.10 12.67
CA ALA A 312 8.81 17.19 13.92
C ALA A 312 8.80 18.64 14.42
N ASP A 313 8.80 18.83 15.72
CA ASP A 313 9.06 20.11 16.35
C ASP A 313 10.57 20.40 16.27
N LEU A 314 10.99 21.23 15.30
CA LEU A 314 12.39 21.47 14.98
C LEU A 314 13.04 22.52 15.88
N ASP A 315 12.29 23.50 16.36
CA ASP A 315 12.80 24.59 17.19
C ASP A 315 12.36 24.52 18.66
N ARG A 316 11.56 23.52 19.00
CA ARG A 316 11.08 23.19 20.35
C ARG A 316 10.12 24.24 20.91
N ASP A 317 9.29 24.80 20.07
CA ASP A 317 8.25 25.72 20.49
C ASP A 317 6.88 25.02 20.72
N GLY A 318 6.79 23.74 20.41
CA GLY A 318 5.60 22.89 20.59
C GLY A 318 4.75 22.73 19.34
N ASP A 319 5.09 23.41 18.24
CA ASP A 319 4.43 23.26 16.96
C ASP A 319 5.18 22.25 16.06
N LEU A 320 4.49 21.65 15.10
CA LEU A 320 5.10 20.71 14.15
C LEU A 320 5.37 21.38 12.81
N GLU A 321 6.65 21.26 12.34
CA GLU A 321 7.06 21.57 10.99
C GLU A 321 7.02 20.35 10.05
#